data_a00eb060e15d9b2b632fea6afc5bfa33
#
_entry.id   a00eb060e15d9b2b632fea6afc5bfa33
#
_cell.length_a   1.000
_cell.length_b   1.000
_cell.length_c   1.000
_cell.angle_alpha   90.00
_cell.angle_beta   90.00
_cell.angle_gamma   90.00
#
_symmetry.space_group_name_H-M   'P 1'
#
loop_
_entity.id
_entity.type
_entity.pdbx_description
1 polymer ?
#
loop_
_entity_poly.entity_id
_entity_poly.type
_entity_poly.pdbx_seq_one_letter_code
_entity_poly.pdbx_strand_id
1 'polypeptide(L)'
;MIEISIFVVVLVLGLVFGTINEKKHYKSIKSREQLQRELPMVTFGKIQTNELDSREFKLVTGSVVISIDSFKKLVAGVINLFGGSIISYESLVDRARREALLRLQESAPGASQIVNTRIETMSISKGKKKTVGAVEVLAYGTAVYE
;
A
#
# COMPACT_ATOMS: atom_id res chain seq x y z
N MET A 1 8.12 41.20 -4.64
CA MET A 1 7.60 40.85 -3.30
C MET A 1 6.29 40.07 -3.39
N ILE A 2 5.32 40.47 -4.21
CA ILE A 2 4.02 39.76 -4.39
C ILE A 2 4.20 38.34 -4.91
N GLU A 3 5.08 38.10 -5.87
CA GLU A 3 5.33 36.78 -6.44
C GLU A 3 5.90 35.78 -5.42
N ILE A 4 6.82 36.26 -4.55
CA ILE A 4 7.38 35.42 -3.48
C ILE A 4 6.30 35.07 -2.46
N SER A 5 5.42 36.01 -2.13
CA SER A 5 4.32 35.81 -1.20
C SER A 5 3.33 34.79 -1.76
N ILE A 6 2.97 34.86 -3.04
CA ILE A 6 2.08 33.87 -3.70
C ILE A 6 2.74 32.48 -3.71
N PHE A 7 4.03 32.41 -4.03
CA PHE A 7 4.76 31.14 -4.03
C PHE A 7 4.76 30.46 -2.65
N VAL A 8 5.02 31.23 -1.59
CA VAL A 8 5.00 30.73 -0.21
C VAL A 8 3.60 30.24 0.18
N VAL A 9 2.55 30.98 -0.16
CA VAL A 9 1.16 30.58 0.12
C VAL A 9 0.81 29.27 -0.59
N VAL A 10 1.14 29.12 -1.88
CA VAL A 10 0.87 27.89 -2.64
C VAL A 10 1.66 26.71 -2.07
N LEU A 11 2.90 26.92 -1.65
CA LEU A 11 3.73 25.90 -1.03
C LEU A 11 3.15 25.43 0.31
N VAL A 12 2.73 26.35 1.18
CA VAL A 12 2.09 26.05 2.46
C VAL A 12 0.76 25.30 2.25
N LEU A 13 -0.07 25.75 1.31
CA LEU A 13 -1.30 25.06 0.99
C LEU A 13 -1.04 23.65 0.49
N GLY A 14 -0.06 23.45 -0.39
CA GLY A 14 0.32 22.10 -0.89
C GLY A 14 0.77 21.15 0.23
N LEU A 15 1.56 21.65 1.19
CA LEU A 15 1.99 20.87 2.36
C LEU A 15 0.82 20.52 3.28
N VAL A 16 -0.05 21.47 3.56
CA VAL A 16 -1.23 21.27 4.43
C VAL A 16 -2.19 20.26 3.79
N PHE A 17 -2.54 20.44 2.53
CA PHE A 17 -3.42 19.48 1.82
C PHE A 17 -2.79 18.08 1.72
N GLY A 18 -1.48 17.99 1.46
CA GLY A 18 -0.75 16.72 1.42
C GLY A 18 -0.83 15.97 2.74
N THR A 19 -0.55 16.63 3.86
CA THR A 19 -0.60 16.02 5.20
C THR A 19 -2.01 15.62 5.63
N ILE A 20 -3.03 16.42 5.30
CA ILE A 20 -4.43 16.11 5.60
C ILE A 20 -4.88 14.86 4.83
N ASN A 21 -4.56 14.79 3.54
CA ASN A 21 -4.94 13.66 2.69
C ASN A 21 -4.25 12.36 3.14
N GLU A 22 -2.98 12.45 3.51
CA GLU A 22 -2.23 11.32 4.06
C GLU A 22 -2.84 10.81 5.37
N LYS A 23 -3.13 11.68 6.32
CA LYS A 23 -3.78 11.32 7.59
C LYS A 23 -5.15 10.69 7.37
N LYS A 24 -5.95 11.21 6.44
CA LYS A 24 -7.26 10.64 6.07
C LYS A 24 -7.11 9.23 5.50
N HIS A 25 -6.13 9.00 4.64
CA HIS A 25 -5.85 7.69 4.07
C HIS A 25 -5.41 6.69 5.14
N TYR A 26 -4.48 7.06 6.02
CA TYR A 26 -4.07 6.23 7.16
C TYR A 26 -5.23 5.88 8.10
N LYS A 27 -6.11 6.83 8.37
CA LYS A 27 -7.31 6.59 9.18
C LYS A 27 -8.23 5.56 8.53
N SER A 28 -8.41 5.64 7.21
CA SER A 28 -9.18 4.65 6.43
C SER A 28 -8.55 3.26 6.51
N ILE A 29 -7.23 3.14 6.31
CA ILE A 29 -6.53 1.86 6.43
C ILE A 29 -6.74 1.26 7.83
N LYS A 30 -6.51 2.03 8.89
CA LYS A 30 -6.67 1.55 10.27
C LYS A 30 -8.10 1.07 10.59
N SER A 31 -9.12 1.79 10.12
CA SER A 31 -10.50 1.36 10.34
C SER A 31 -10.84 0.07 9.61
N ARG A 32 -10.35 -0.11 8.40
CA ARG A 32 -10.55 -1.35 7.61
C ARG A 32 -9.75 -2.52 8.20
N GLU A 33 -8.51 -2.29 8.65
CA GLU A 33 -7.73 -3.31 9.38
C GLU A 33 -8.45 -3.81 10.64
N GLN A 34 -9.13 -2.93 11.37
CA GLN A 34 -9.92 -3.34 12.54
C GLN A 34 -11.10 -4.23 12.15
N LEU A 35 -11.78 -3.95 11.04
CA LEU A 35 -12.88 -4.77 10.54
C LEU A 35 -12.41 -6.15 10.05
N GLN A 36 -11.22 -6.22 9.49
CA GLN A 36 -10.64 -7.47 8.95
C GLN A 36 -9.79 -8.25 9.96
N ARG A 37 -9.75 -7.80 11.21
CA ARG A 37 -8.86 -8.37 12.25
C ARG A 37 -9.18 -9.84 12.59
N GLU A 38 -10.41 -10.26 12.36
CA GLU A 38 -10.86 -11.62 12.64
C GLU A 38 -10.46 -12.64 11.56
N LEU A 39 -10.05 -12.18 10.36
CA LEU A 39 -9.61 -13.04 9.28
C LEU A 39 -8.09 -13.28 9.38
N PRO A 40 -7.62 -14.43 9.89
CA PRO A 40 -6.20 -14.69 10.05
C PRO A 40 -5.53 -14.94 8.68
N MET A 41 -4.35 -14.36 8.52
CA MET A 41 -3.46 -14.65 7.40
C MET A 41 -2.23 -15.38 7.91
N VAL A 42 -2.03 -16.61 7.43
CA VAL A 42 -0.97 -17.50 7.93
C VAL A 42 -0.19 -18.08 6.77
N THR A 43 1.13 -18.22 6.93
CA THR A 43 1.96 -18.95 5.98
C THR A 43 2.37 -20.27 6.60
N PHE A 44 1.87 -21.37 6.06
CA PHE A 44 2.21 -22.72 6.50
C PHE A 44 3.34 -23.30 5.63
N GLY A 45 4.31 -23.94 6.26
CA GLY A 45 5.37 -24.69 5.55
C GLY A 45 4.89 -26.02 4.96
N LYS A 46 3.90 -26.68 5.58
CA LYS A 46 3.22 -27.89 5.12
C LYS A 46 1.79 -27.89 5.61
N ILE A 47 0.83 -28.07 4.72
CA ILE A 47 -0.56 -28.33 5.09
C ILE A 47 -0.68 -29.84 5.35
N GLN A 48 -1.16 -30.23 6.53
CA GLN A 48 -1.52 -31.63 6.77
C GLN A 48 -2.81 -31.94 6.02
N THR A 49 -2.73 -32.87 5.09
CA THR A 49 -3.77 -33.18 4.09
C THR A 49 -5.00 -33.89 4.65
N ASN A 50 -4.99 -34.31 5.90
CA ASN A 50 -6.05 -35.18 6.44
C ASN A 50 -7.40 -34.50 6.72
N GLU A 51 -7.49 -33.18 6.63
CA GLU A 51 -8.71 -32.39 6.86
C GLU A 51 -9.20 -31.60 5.64
N LEU A 52 -8.64 -31.86 4.46
CA LEU A 52 -8.85 -31.04 3.26
C LEU A 52 -10.07 -31.41 2.43
N ASP A 53 -10.67 -32.58 2.69
CA ASP A 53 -11.66 -33.22 1.80
C ASP A 53 -13.03 -32.50 1.75
N SER A 54 -13.31 -31.56 2.67
CA SER A 54 -14.59 -30.84 2.72
C SER A 54 -14.45 -29.31 2.60
N ARG A 55 -13.24 -28.78 2.35
CA ARG A 55 -12.98 -27.34 2.32
C ARG A 55 -12.88 -26.81 0.89
N GLU A 56 -13.45 -25.66 0.64
CA GLU A 56 -13.29 -24.92 -0.61
C GLU A 56 -12.06 -24.02 -0.54
N PHE A 57 -11.23 -24.04 -1.59
CA PHE A 57 -10.03 -23.24 -1.72
C PHE A 57 -10.15 -22.28 -2.90
N LYS A 58 -9.87 -21.00 -2.68
CA LYS A 58 -9.92 -19.98 -3.72
C LYS A 58 -8.66 -19.13 -3.71
N LEU A 59 -8.04 -18.93 -4.87
CA LEU A 59 -6.98 -17.94 -5.02
C LEU A 59 -7.59 -16.54 -4.87
N VAL A 60 -7.01 -15.74 -3.98
CA VAL A 60 -7.41 -14.35 -3.72
C VAL A 60 -6.23 -13.43 -3.90
N THR A 61 -6.49 -12.21 -4.37
CA THR A 61 -5.46 -11.23 -4.68
C THR A 61 -5.90 -9.84 -4.26
N GLY A 62 -4.92 -9.00 -3.91
CA GLY A 62 -5.11 -7.58 -3.70
C GLY A 62 -3.92 -6.82 -4.28
N SER A 63 -4.15 -5.82 -5.14
CA SER A 63 -3.06 -5.03 -5.70
C SER A 63 -3.27 -3.53 -5.51
N VAL A 64 -2.14 -2.82 -5.43
CA VAL A 64 -2.09 -1.35 -5.33
C VAL A 64 -0.97 -0.84 -6.20
N VAL A 65 -1.29 0.14 -7.03
CA VAL A 65 -0.29 0.86 -7.84
C VAL A 65 -0.06 2.24 -7.24
N ILE A 66 1.20 2.58 -7.00
CA ILE A 66 1.61 3.90 -6.55
C ILE A 66 2.51 4.57 -7.58
N SER A 67 2.18 5.82 -7.92
CA SER A 67 3.03 6.65 -8.80
C SER A 67 4.10 7.36 -7.96
N ILE A 68 5.36 7.12 -8.30
CA ILE A 68 6.50 7.73 -7.64
C ILE A 68 6.76 9.15 -8.18
N ASP A 69 6.41 9.43 -9.44
CA ASP A 69 6.71 10.72 -10.06
C ASP A 69 5.94 11.89 -9.43
N SER A 70 4.68 11.68 -9.06
CA SER A 70 3.88 12.70 -8.36
C SER A 70 4.44 12.98 -6.97
N PHE A 71 4.95 11.95 -6.31
CA PHE A 71 5.56 12.06 -4.99
C PHE A 71 6.96 12.69 -5.06
N LYS A 72 7.80 12.31 -6.03
CA LYS A 72 9.13 12.92 -6.24
C LYS A 72 9.06 14.41 -6.47
N LYS A 73 8.09 14.91 -7.22
CA LYS A 73 7.90 16.35 -7.46
C LYS A 73 7.60 17.10 -6.17
N LEU A 74 6.76 16.51 -5.30
CA LEU A 74 6.41 17.09 -4.01
C LEU A 74 7.60 17.06 -3.04
N VAL A 75 8.28 15.92 -2.94
CA VAL A 75 9.40 15.70 -2.02
C VAL A 75 10.66 16.42 -2.48
N ALA A 76 10.96 16.47 -3.78
CA ALA A 76 12.11 17.19 -4.30
C ALA A 76 12.01 18.70 -4.01
N GLY A 77 10.79 19.27 -4.04
CA GLY A 77 10.58 20.66 -3.63
C GLY A 77 10.91 20.91 -2.15
N VAL A 78 10.62 19.95 -1.28
CA VAL A 78 10.85 20.07 0.17
C VAL A 78 12.28 19.70 0.55
N ILE A 79 12.85 18.64 -0.03
CA ILE A 79 14.24 18.21 0.26
C ILE A 79 15.26 19.22 -0.21
N ASN A 80 15.04 19.87 -1.36
CA ASN A 80 15.93 20.91 -1.87
C ASN A 80 15.95 22.16 -0.96
N LEU A 81 14.90 22.38 -0.18
CA LEU A 81 14.79 23.50 0.75
C LEU A 81 15.35 23.21 2.15
N PHE A 82 15.27 21.98 2.63
CA PHE A 82 15.54 21.66 4.04
C PHE A 82 16.57 20.54 4.26
N GLY A 83 17.08 19.91 3.21
CA GLY A 83 18.04 18.81 3.33
C GLY A 83 17.46 17.64 4.15
N GLY A 84 16.85 16.67 3.55
CA GLY A 84 16.25 15.53 4.25
C GLY A 84 16.50 14.19 3.56
N SER A 85 16.49 13.12 4.33
CA SER A 85 16.69 11.76 3.84
C SER A 85 15.42 11.14 3.24
N ILE A 86 15.60 10.02 2.52
CA ILE A 86 14.60 9.28 1.73
C ILE A 86 13.49 8.59 2.57
N ILE A 87 13.28 9.00 3.82
CA ILE A 87 12.29 8.42 4.76
C ILE A 87 10.87 8.33 4.16
N SER A 88 10.55 9.23 3.25
CA SER A 88 9.24 9.31 2.62
C SER A 88 8.91 8.15 1.66
N TYR A 89 9.92 7.49 1.07
CA TYR A 89 9.70 6.39 0.14
C TYR A 89 9.30 5.10 0.87
N GLU A 90 9.94 4.81 2.00
CA GLU A 90 9.63 3.64 2.82
C GLU A 90 8.20 3.69 3.36
N SER A 91 7.77 4.84 3.88
CA SER A 91 6.40 5.03 4.37
C SER A 91 5.34 4.83 3.28
N LEU A 92 5.65 5.25 2.04
CA LEU A 92 4.76 5.08 0.90
C LEU A 92 4.60 3.60 0.51
N VAL A 93 5.71 2.86 0.44
CA VAL A 93 5.71 1.42 0.12
C VAL A 93 5.05 0.62 1.24
N ASP A 94 5.32 0.96 2.50
CA ASP A 94 4.68 0.30 3.64
C ASP A 94 3.16 0.48 3.60
N ARG A 95 2.70 1.70 3.36
CA ARG A 95 1.28 1.99 3.20
C ARG A 95 0.65 1.21 2.03
N ALA A 96 1.37 1.09 0.91
CA ALA A 96 0.90 0.31 -0.23
C ALA A 96 0.80 -1.19 0.08
N ARG A 97 1.76 -1.74 0.85
CA ARG A 97 1.72 -3.14 1.31
C ARG A 97 0.53 -3.40 2.22
N ARG A 98 0.26 -2.52 3.16
CA ARG A 98 -0.89 -2.62 4.05
C ARG A 98 -2.21 -2.56 3.27
N GLU A 99 -2.33 -1.63 2.32
CA GLU A 99 -3.50 -1.53 1.47
C GLU A 99 -3.69 -2.76 0.57
N ALA A 100 -2.60 -3.33 0.02
CA ALA A 100 -2.67 -4.56 -0.78
C ALA A 100 -3.16 -5.75 0.06
N LEU A 101 -2.69 -5.89 1.30
CA LEU A 101 -3.17 -6.93 2.23
C LEU A 101 -4.63 -6.75 2.60
N LEU A 102 -5.09 -5.52 2.84
CA LEU A 102 -6.50 -5.24 3.09
C LEU A 102 -7.38 -5.64 1.91
N ARG A 103 -6.99 -5.28 0.70
CA ARG A 103 -7.71 -5.69 -0.52
C ARG A 103 -7.73 -7.20 -0.71
N LEU A 104 -6.63 -7.88 -0.34
CA LEU A 104 -6.57 -9.33 -0.32
C LEU A 104 -7.64 -9.91 0.64
N GLN A 105 -7.72 -9.42 1.88
CA GLN A 105 -8.73 -9.84 2.85
C GLN A 105 -10.15 -9.53 2.38
N GLU A 106 -10.38 -8.35 1.84
CA GLU A 106 -11.68 -7.92 1.30
C GLU A 106 -12.13 -8.77 0.08
N SER A 107 -11.19 -9.36 -0.65
CA SER A 107 -11.48 -10.28 -1.77
C SER A 107 -11.89 -11.68 -1.33
N ALA A 108 -11.85 -11.98 -0.02
CA ALA A 108 -12.16 -13.27 0.59
C ALA A 108 -13.34 -13.20 1.58
N PRO A 109 -14.52 -12.67 1.20
CA PRO A 109 -15.65 -12.57 2.12
C PRO A 109 -16.11 -13.96 2.56
N GLY A 110 -16.28 -14.17 3.86
CA GLY A 110 -16.74 -15.43 4.44
C GLY A 110 -15.67 -16.52 4.54
N ALA A 111 -14.43 -16.26 4.16
CA ALA A 111 -13.33 -17.18 4.39
C ALA A 111 -13.02 -17.32 5.88
N SER A 112 -12.70 -18.54 6.33
CA SER A 112 -12.25 -18.79 7.71
C SER A 112 -10.80 -18.34 7.92
N GLN A 113 -9.97 -18.43 6.87
CA GLN A 113 -8.56 -17.99 6.90
C GLN A 113 -8.01 -17.81 5.49
N ILE A 114 -6.89 -17.07 5.39
CA ILE A 114 -6.09 -16.98 4.17
C ILE A 114 -4.71 -17.61 4.45
N VAL A 115 -4.33 -18.58 3.66
CA VAL A 115 -3.06 -19.31 3.80
C VAL A 115 -2.10 -18.98 2.65
N ASN A 116 -0.81 -19.23 2.89
CA ASN A 116 0.26 -19.00 1.91
C ASN A 116 0.29 -17.56 1.35
N THR A 117 0.00 -16.59 2.21
CA THR A 117 0.03 -15.18 1.82
C THR A 117 1.45 -14.75 1.42
N ARG A 118 1.56 -14.12 0.26
CA ARG A 118 2.79 -13.51 -0.24
C ARG A 118 2.56 -12.09 -0.71
N ILE A 119 3.61 -11.27 -0.63
CA ILE A 119 3.60 -9.88 -1.07
C ILE A 119 4.78 -9.69 -2.01
N GLU A 120 4.47 -9.25 -3.22
CA GLU A 120 5.45 -8.92 -4.25
C GLU A 120 5.41 -7.42 -4.54
N THR A 121 6.58 -6.84 -4.78
CA THR A 121 6.71 -5.42 -5.13
C THR A 121 7.40 -5.32 -6.48
N MET A 122 6.67 -4.81 -7.48
CA MET A 122 7.11 -4.77 -8.87
C MET A 122 7.17 -3.35 -9.41
N SER A 123 8.14 -3.07 -10.26
CA SER A 123 8.25 -1.81 -10.98
C SER A 123 7.51 -1.93 -12.32
N ILE A 124 6.43 -1.14 -12.51
CA ILE A 124 5.59 -1.20 -13.72
C ILE A 124 6.20 -0.41 -14.87
N SER A 125 6.78 0.76 -14.59
CA SER A 125 7.40 1.57 -15.62
C SER A 125 8.74 2.12 -15.17
N LYS A 126 9.72 2.01 -16.06
CA LYS A 126 11.01 2.70 -15.93
C LYS A 126 10.91 3.99 -16.75
N GLY A 127 10.81 5.13 -16.06
CA GLY A 127 10.87 6.44 -16.73
C GLY A 127 12.14 6.59 -17.58
N LYS A 128 12.14 7.50 -18.54
CA LYS A 128 13.36 7.91 -19.25
C LYS A 128 14.41 8.35 -18.23
N LYS A 129 15.63 7.79 -18.29
CA LYS A 129 16.77 8.01 -17.37
C LYS A 129 16.61 7.38 -15.97
N LYS A 130 16.48 6.04 -15.88
CA LYS A 130 16.61 5.27 -14.62
C LYS A 130 15.65 5.70 -13.48
N THR A 131 14.59 6.43 -13.76
CA THR A 131 13.57 6.76 -12.77
C THR A 131 12.44 5.75 -12.80
N VAL A 132 12.12 5.17 -11.65
CA VAL A 132 10.95 4.29 -11.50
C VAL A 132 9.71 5.17 -11.52
N GLY A 133 8.83 4.99 -12.52
CA GLY A 133 7.63 5.82 -12.69
C GLY A 133 6.45 5.38 -11.83
N ALA A 134 6.27 4.07 -11.65
CA ALA A 134 5.25 3.48 -10.78
C ALA A 134 5.72 2.14 -10.21
N VAL A 135 5.21 1.83 -9.01
CA VAL A 135 5.43 0.55 -8.33
C VAL A 135 4.07 -0.06 -8.04
N GLU A 136 3.92 -1.34 -8.38
CA GLU A 136 2.82 -2.17 -7.94
C GLU A 136 3.23 -2.99 -6.74
N VAL A 137 2.34 -3.07 -5.76
CA VAL A 137 2.41 -4.04 -4.67
C VAL A 137 1.25 -5.02 -4.87
N LEU A 138 1.57 -6.29 -5.08
CA LEU A 138 0.64 -7.39 -5.23
C LEU A 138 0.70 -8.28 -3.99
N ALA A 139 -0.41 -8.46 -3.30
CA ALA A 139 -0.61 -9.48 -2.30
C ALA A 139 -1.46 -10.61 -2.89
N TYR A 140 -1.11 -11.88 -2.63
CA TYR A 140 -1.89 -13.03 -3.06
C TYR A 140 -1.82 -14.15 -2.03
N GLY A 141 -2.82 -15.00 -2.01
CA GLY A 141 -2.93 -16.11 -1.08
C GLY A 141 -4.08 -17.05 -1.44
N THR A 142 -4.29 -18.08 -0.65
CA THR A 142 -5.40 -19.02 -0.80
C THR A 142 -6.39 -18.82 0.33
N ALA A 143 -7.59 -18.39 0.04
CA ALA A 143 -8.70 -18.32 0.97
C ALA A 143 -9.26 -19.74 1.19
N VAL A 144 -9.56 -20.07 2.44
CA VAL A 144 -10.14 -21.35 2.88
C VAL A 144 -11.55 -21.08 3.39
N TYR A 145 -12.51 -21.81 2.88
CA TYR A 145 -13.91 -21.75 3.29
C TYR A 145 -14.29 -23.09 3.94
N GLU A 146 -15.01 -23.01 5.04
CA GLU A 146 -15.55 -24.15 5.79
C GLU A 146 -17.00 -24.39 5.44
#